data_b0954f343d209427e6bb3867e6d5be19
#
_entry.id   b0954f343d209427e6bb3867e6d5be19
#
_cell.length_a   1.000
_cell.length_b   1.000
_cell.length_c   1.000
_cell.angle_alpha   90.00
_cell.angle_beta   90.00
_cell.angle_gamma   90.00
#
_symmetry.space_group_name_H-M   'P 1'
#
loop_
_entity.id
_entity.type
_entity.pdbx_description
1 polymer ?
#
loop_
_entity_poly.entity_id
_entity_poly.type
_entity_poly.pdbx_seq_one_letter_code
_entity_poly.pdbx_strand_id
1 'polypeptide(L)'
;FDKTLSPDNMQAQGFIQSVGYDVETFWKKSNGLASGNDMDQNLAYMLMMQQAAEGKKLFTRGELMKCGKEVMLFPGVKDWFKRICTYGEEHGVLVEHYIISSGLKEMIEGTDVAGEFKKIYASSFFYNEKGVAIWPAQVVNYTNKTQFLFRIEKGVLDINDPGVNDSFAPDEMRVPFRNMVYIGDSDTDVPCMKLVNVNGGYSIGVYNADTKDKTKVYKMMRENRIKYYAPADYSEGKELDILLKAIIDRTAEN
;
A
#
# COMPACT_ATOMS: atom_id res chain seq x y z
N PHE A 1 -1.74 0.20 -1.80
CA PHE A 1 -1.58 -0.10 -3.24
C PHE A 1 -2.93 -0.08 -3.95
N ASP A 2 -3.85 -0.94 -3.52
CA ASP A 2 -5.21 -1.00 -4.05
C ASP A 2 -5.91 0.35 -3.92
N LYS A 3 -6.56 0.81 -4.98
CA LYS A 3 -7.27 2.10 -5.07
C LYS A 3 -6.42 3.35 -4.80
N THR A 4 -5.12 3.16 -4.60
CA THR A 4 -4.12 4.25 -4.47
C THR A 4 -3.23 4.33 -5.70
N LEU A 5 -2.58 3.24 -6.10
CA LEU A 5 -1.77 3.11 -7.31
C LEU A 5 -2.51 2.37 -8.43
N SER A 6 -3.48 1.53 -8.07
CA SER A 6 -4.33 0.74 -8.96
C SER A 6 -5.79 1.11 -8.76
N PRO A 7 -6.64 1.11 -9.80
CA PRO A 7 -8.03 1.56 -9.70
C PRO A 7 -8.95 0.63 -8.90
N ASP A 8 -8.53 -0.63 -8.66
CA ASP A 8 -9.33 -1.61 -7.91
C ASP A 8 -8.43 -2.53 -7.09
N ASN A 9 -9.04 -3.39 -6.27
CA ASN A 9 -8.33 -4.44 -5.57
C ASN A 9 -7.63 -5.36 -6.57
N MET A 10 -6.37 -5.70 -6.31
CA MET A 10 -5.58 -6.56 -7.21
C MET A 10 -6.22 -7.92 -7.42
N GLN A 11 -6.82 -8.51 -6.38
CA GLN A 11 -7.51 -9.81 -6.46
C GLN A 11 -8.69 -9.79 -7.43
N ALA A 12 -9.35 -8.66 -7.57
CA ALA A 12 -10.51 -8.47 -8.45
C ALA A 12 -10.13 -8.26 -9.92
N GLN A 13 -8.84 -8.16 -10.23
CA GLN A 13 -8.32 -7.90 -11.57
C GLN A 13 -7.75 -9.15 -12.24
N GLY A 14 -8.40 -10.29 -12.08
CA GLY A 14 -8.04 -11.55 -12.76
C GLY A 14 -8.06 -12.79 -11.86
N PHE A 15 -7.53 -12.75 -10.65
CA PHE A 15 -7.48 -13.92 -9.78
C PHE A 15 -8.87 -14.48 -9.46
N ILE A 16 -9.77 -13.65 -8.96
CA ILE A 16 -11.13 -14.06 -8.56
C ILE A 16 -11.85 -14.71 -9.73
N GLN A 17 -11.79 -14.13 -10.91
CA GLN A 17 -12.39 -14.64 -12.13
C GLN A 17 -11.74 -15.98 -12.54
N SER A 18 -10.43 -16.10 -12.39
CA SER A 18 -9.68 -17.31 -12.79
C SER A 18 -10.02 -18.54 -11.95
N VAL A 19 -10.58 -18.36 -10.76
CA VAL A 19 -11.03 -19.44 -9.88
C VAL A 19 -12.55 -19.64 -9.91
N GLY A 20 -13.24 -19.01 -10.85
CA GLY A 20 -14.66 -19.24 -11.13
C GLY A 20 -15.63 -18.47 -10.24
N TYR A 21 -15.19 -17.42 -9.57
CA TYR A 21 -16.05 -16.54 -8.79
C TYR A 21 -16.29 -15.20 -9.51
N ASP A 22 -17.47 -14.61 -9.30
CA ASP A 22 -17.64 -13.17 -9.49
C ASP A 22 -17.11 -12.42 -8.27
N VAL A 23 -16.74 -11.17 -8.46
CA VAL A 23 -16.07 -10.36 -7.43
C VAL A 23 -16.97 -10.17 -6.21
N GLU A 24 -18.25 -9.86 -6.41
CA GLU A 24 -19.19 -9.64 -5.31
C GLU A 24 -19.37 -10.89 -4.46
N THR A 25 -19.59 -12.05 -5.08
CA THR A 25 -19.75 -13.33 -4.37
C THR A 25 -18.49 -13.72 -3.61
N PHE A 26 -17.31 -13.52 -4.18
CA PHE A 26 -16.04 -13.79 -3.51
C PHE A 26 -15.93 -12.97 -2.22
N TRP A 27 -16.11 -11.66 -2.29
CA TRP A 27 -15.98 -10.79 -1.13
C TRP A 27 -17.09 -11.02 -0.10
N LYS A 28 -18.30 -11.32 -0.53
CA LYS A 28 -19.40 -11.69 0.38
C LYS A 28 -19.07 -12.95 1.19
N LYS A 29 -18.52 -13.97 0.54
CA LYS A 29 -18.08 -15.21 1.21
C LYS A 29 -16.91 -14.95 2.14
N SER A 30 -15.90 -14.18 1.70
CA SER A 30 -14.74 -13.81 2.51
C SER A 30 -15.15 -13.03 3.77
N ASN A 31 -16.00 -12.02 3.62
CA ASN A 31 -16.50 -11.23 4.74
C ASN A 31 -17.41 -12.06 5.67
N GLY A 32 -18.20 -12.97 5.12
CA GLY A 32 -19.02 -13.92 5.90
C GLY A 32 -18.16 -14.89 6.72
N LEU A 33 -17.05 -15.35 6.14
CA LEU A 33 -16.08 -16.19 6.84
C LEU A 33 -15.47 -15.43 8.04
N ALA A 34 -15.09 -14.18 7.83
CA ALA A 34 -14.53 -13.33 8.87
C ALA A 34 -15.54 -13.11 10.01
N SER A 35 -16.74 -12.64 9.69
CA SER A 35 -17.76 -12.31 10.69
C SER A 35 -18.31 -13.52 11.43
N GLY A 36 -18.41 -14.66 10.75
CA GLY A 36 -18.92 -15.91 11.34
C GLY A 36 -17.94 -16.61 12.27
N ASN A 37 -16.67 -16.24 12.26
CA ASN A 37 -15.60 -16.92 12.99
C ASN A 37 -14.75 -15.98 13.87
N ASP A 38 -15.18 -14.74 14.06
CA ASP A 38 -14.39 -13.72 14.77
C ASP A 38 -12.96 -13.62 14.21
N MET A 39 -12.86 -13.61 12.90
CA MET A 39 -11.61 -13.72 12.14
C MET A 39 -11.26 -12.41 11.47
N ASP A 40 -9.97 -12.08 11.45
CA ASP A 40 -9.46 -10.92 10.69
C ASP A 40 -9.86 -11.01 9.21
N GLN A 41 -10.37 -9.91 8.65
CA GLN A 41 -10.85 -9.87 7.27
C GLN A 41 -9.77 -10.14 6.24
N ASN A 42 -8.51 -9.78 6.52
CA ASN A 42 -7.40 -10.02 5.61
C ASN A 42 -6.95 -11.47 5.65
N LEU A 43 -6.93 -12.09 6.83
CA LEU A 43 -6.74 -13.53 6.96
C LEU A 43 -7.87 -14.29 6.25
N ALA A 44 -9.09 -13.81 6.36
CA ALA A 44 -10.25 -14.43 5.70
C ALA A 44 -10.12 -14.41 4.18
N TYR A 45 -9.75 -13.28 3.56
CA TYR A 45 -9.59 -13.26 2.12
C TYR A 45 -8.41 -14.14 1.65
N MET A 46 -7.32 -14.20 2.42
CA MET A 46 -6.19 -15.06 2.10
C MET A 46 -6.59 -16.55 2.12
N LEU A 47 -7.34 -16.97 3.15
CA LEU A 47 -7.89 -18.32 3.22
C LEU A 47 -8.87 -18.58 2.08
N MET A 48 -9.77 -17.63 1.78
CA MET A 48 -10.72 -17.75 0.70
C MET A 48 -10.03 -17.90 -0.67
N MET A 49 -8.95 -17.18 -0.92
CA MET A 49 -8.15 -17.33 -2.14
C MET A 49 -7.56 -18.74 -2.26
N GLN A 50 -6.99 -19.25 -1.17
CA GLN A 50 -6.41 -20.59 -1.13
C GLN A 50 -7.46 -21.66 -1.39
N GLN A 51 -8.60 -21.60 -0.73
CA GLN A 51 -9.72 -22.54 -0.91
C GLN A 51 -10.32 -22.45 -2.32
N ALA A 52 -10.48 -21.25 -2.86
CA ALA A 52 -11.03 -21.05 -4.20
C ALA A 52 -10.10 -21.56 -5.30
N ALA A 53 -8.79 -21.55 -5.09
CA ALA A 53 -7.80 -22.06 -6.03
C ALA A 53 -7.72 -23.60 -6.04
N GLU A 54 -8.17 -24.27 -4.98
CA GLU A 54 -8.08 -25.72 -4.84
C GLU A 54 -8.76 -26.45 -6.02
N GLY A 55 -8.00 -27.32 -6.69
CA GLY A 55 -8.47 -28.06 -7.85
C GLY A 55 -8.66 -27.23 -9.14
N LYS A 56 -8.39 -25.94 -9.12
CA LYS A 56 -8.61 -25.04 -10.27
C LYS A 56 -7.34 -24.35 -10.75
N LYS A 57 -6.43 -24.01 -9.84
CA LYS A 57 -5.23 -23.24 -10.13
C LYS A 57 -4.12 -23.62 -9.16
N LEU A 58 -2.89 -23.65 -9.65
CA LEU A 58 -1.73 -23.75 -8.76
C LEU A 58 -1.62 -22.50 -7.92
N PHE A 59 -1.58 -22.68 -6.61
CA PHE A 59 -1.50 -21.56 -5.67
C PHE A 59 -0.05 -21.35 -5.22
N THR A 60 0.75 -20.85 -6.15
CA THR A 60 2.18 -20.62 -6.00
C THR A 60 2.52 -19.13 -6.08
N ARG A 61 3.70 -18.76 -5.58
CA ARG A 61 4.22 -17.41 -5.70
C ARG A 61 4.24 -16.92 -7.15
N GLY A 62 4.74 -17.77 -8.08
CA GLY A 62 4.80 -17.42 -9.49
C GLY A 62 3.44 -17.15 -10.12
N GLU A 63 2.42 -17.91 -9.77
CA GLU A 63 1.05 -17.69 -10.25
C GLU A 63 0.46 -16.39 -9.69
N LEU A 64 0.72 -16.07 -8.41
CA LEU A 64 0.29 -14.79 -7.81
C LEU A 64 1.02 -13.60 -8.44
N MET A 65 2.30 -13.73 -8.73
CA MET A 65 3.06 -12.70 -9.45
C MET A 65 2.55 -12.47 -10.87
N LYS A 66 2.15 -13.54 -11.58
CA LYS A 66 1.51 -13.41 -12.90
C LYS A 66 0.20 -12.62 -12.82
N CYS A 67 -0.63 -12.86 -11.80
CA CYS A 67 -1.81 -12.04 -11.56
C CYS A 67 -1.44 -10.58 -11.33
N GLY A 68 -0.38 -10.31 -10.58
CA GLY A 68 0.13 -8.96 -10.34
C GLY A 68 0.56 -8.24 -11.61
N LYS A 69 1.14 -8.97 -12.58
CA LYS A 69 1.55 -8.40 -13.86
C LYS A 69 0.38 -7.85 -14.69
N GLU A 70 -0.80 -8.42 -14.52
CA GLU A 70 -2.02 -8.00 -15.22
C GLU A 70 -2.78 -6.87 -14.50
N VAL A 71 -2.31 -6.45 -13.32
CA VAL A 71 -2.94 -5.39 -12.55
C VAL A 71 -2.79 -4.05 -13.27
N MET A 72 -3.90 -3.35 -13.43
CA MET A 72 -3.93 -1.99 -13.98
C MET A 72 -3.36 -0.99 -12.97
N LEU A 73 -2.61 -0.03 -13.46
CA LEU A 73 -2.10 1.10 -12.68
C LEU A 73 -2.80 2.39 -13.11
N PHE A 74 -2.98 3.31 -12.19
CA PHE A 74 -3.46 4.65 -12.51
C PHE A 74 -2.54 5.38 -13.49
N PRO A 75 -3.04 6.38 -14.23
CA PRO A 75 -2.22 7.14 -15.16
C PRO A 75 -0.95 7.70 -14.50
N GLY A 76 0.18 7.56 -15.19
CA GLY A 76 1.46 8.11 -14.79
C GLY A 76 2.21 7.34 -13.70
N VAL A 77 1.63 6.31 -13.09
CA VAL A 77 2.27 5.55 -12.00
C VAL A 77 3.59 4.94 -12.43
N LYS A 78 3.69 4.41 -13.66
CA LYS A 78 4.92 3.76 -14.15
C LYS A 78 6.14 4.66 -14.16
N ASP A 79 5.96 5.94 -14.45
CA ASP A 79 7.03 6.92 -14.56
C ASP A 79 7.21 7.79 -13.32
N TRP A 80 6.25 7.72 -12.40
CA TRP A 80 6.18 8.54 -11.19
C TRP A 80 7.44 8.44 -10.33
N PHE A 81 7.80 7.23 -9.97
CA PHE A 81 8.84 6.96 -8.96
C PHE A 81 10.19 7.52 -9.40
N LYS A 82 10.61 7.25 -10.62
CA LYS A 82 11.87 7.78 -11.18
C LYS A 82 11.84 9.30 -11.27
N ARG A 83 10.74 9.87 -11.77
CA ARG A 83 10.59 11.31 -11.92
C ARG A 83 10.68 12.03 -10.57
N ILE A 84 10.01 11.53 -9.55
CA ILE A 84 10.04 12.12 -8.21
C ILE A 84 11.41 11.96 -7.56
N CYS A 85 12.08 10.81 -7.72
CA CYS A 85 13.45 10.62 -7.24
C CYS A 85 14.42 11.60 -7.93
N THR A 86 14.36 11.72 -9.25
CA THR A 86 15.21 12.67 -10.02
C THR A 86 14.96 14.10 -9.56
N TYR A 87 13.69 14.49 -9.41
CA TYR A 87 13.36 15.83 -8.92
C TYR A 87 13.94 16.07 -7.51
N GLY A 88 13.82 15.09 -6.62
CA GLY A 88 14.41 15.18 -5.28
C GLY A 88 15.93 15.37 -5.34
N GLU A 89 16.63 14.55 -6.10
CA GLU A 89 18.09 14.63 -6.27
C GLU A 89 18.55 16.01 -6.78
N GLU A 90 17.86 16.57 -7.77
CA GLU A 90 18.11 17.91 -8.31
C GLU A 90 17.93 19.03 -7.27
N HIS A 91 17.12 18.76 -6.23
CA HIS A 91 16.87 19.70 -5.13
C HIS A 91 17.56 19.31 -3.81
N GLY A 92 18.50 18.35 -3.86
CA GLY A 92 19.27 17.93 -2.68
C GLY A 92 18.51 17.06 -1.70
N VAL A 93 17.41 16.44 -2.12
CA VAL A 93 16.56 15.56 -1.28
C VAL A 93 16.62 14.12 -1.81
N LEU A 94 17.01 13.18 -0.96
CA LEU A 94 16.91 11.75 -1.26
C LEU A 94 15.48 11.28 -1.05
N VAL A 95 14.84 10.83 -2.12
CA VAL A 95 13.48 10.28 -2.07
C VAL A 95 13.52 8.76 -2.08
N GLU A 96 12.80 8.14 -1.16
CA GLU A 96 12.60 6.69 -1.10
C GLU A 96 11.11 6.39 -1.15
N HIS A 97 10.77 5.27 -1.80
CA HIS A 97 9.38 4.82 -1.91
C HIS A 97 9.18 3.51 -1.16
N TYR A 98 8.07 3.41 -0.46
CA TYR A 98 7.65 2.25 0.34
C TYR A 98 6.19 1.91 0.06
N ILE A 99 5.84 0.65 0.18
CA ILE A 99 4.45 0.20 0.19
C ILE A 99 4.09 -0.31 1.58
N ILE A 100 2.92 0.11 2.07
CA ILE A 100 2.24 -0.45 3.24
C ILE A 100 0.82 -0.81 2.79
N SER A 101 0.53 -2.08 2.60
CA SER A 101 -0.71 -2.54 1.98
C SER A 101 -1.28 -3.78 2.67
N SER A 102 -2.61 -3.85 2.76
CA SER A 102 -3.31 -5.08 3.14
C SER A 102 -3.43 -6.09 1.99
N GLY A 103 -3.16 -5.66 0.76
CA GLY A 103 -3.10 -6.51 -0.42
C GLY A 103 -1.91 -7.46 -0.41
N LEU A 104 -1.85 -8.36 -1.39
CA LEU A 104 -0.80 -9.38 -1.45
C LEU A 104 0.51 -8.83 -1.99
N LYS A 105 1.58 -9.05 -1.23
CA LYS A 105 2.95 -8.73 -1.61
C LYS A 105 3.35 -9.38 -2.93
N GLU A 106 3.00 -10.64 -3.12
CA GLU A 106 3.32 -11.40 -4.34
C GLU A 106 2.72 -10.78 -5.59
N MET A 107 1.50 -10.24 -5.50
CA MET A 107 0.87 -9.52 -6.62
C MET A 107 1.57 -8.18 -6.86
N ILE A 108 1.91 -7.43 -5.81
CA ILE A 108 2.67 -6.18 -5.94
C ILE A 108 4.04 -6.43 -6.58
N GLU A 109 4.74 -7.49 -6.16
CA GLU A 109 6.03 -7.88 -6.73
C GLU A 109 5.94 -8.30 -8.20
N GLY A 110 4.78 -8.72 -8.67
CA GLY A 110 4.51 -9.02 -10.08
C GLY A 110 4.28 -7.79 -10.95
N THR A 111 4.03 -6.62 -10.39
CA THR A 111 3.77 -5.39 -11.13
C THR A 111 5.03 -4.80 -11.74
N ASP A 112 4.87 -3.99 -12.80
CA ASP A 112 5.99 -3.32 -13.48
C ASP A 112 6.73 -2.32 -12.58
N VAL A 113 6.14 -1.91 -11.46
CA VAL A 113 6.71 -0.90 -10.55
C VAL A 113 7.35 -1.49 -9.29
N ALA A 114 7.35 -2.81 -9.15
CA ALA A 114 7.85 -3.48 -7.95
C ALA A 114 9.29 -3.08 -7.56
N GLY A 115 10.15 -2.89 -8.54
CA GLY A 115 11.56 -2.50 -8.34
C GLY A 115 11.77 -1.06 -7.86
N GLU A 116 10.73 -0.24 -7.85
CA GLU A 116 10.82 1.17 -7.42
C GLU A 116 10.73 1.34 -5.89
N PHE A 117 10.33 0.29 -5.18
CA PHE A 117 10.14 0.35 -3.73
C PHE A 117 11.36 -0.17 -2.98
N LYS A 118 11.84 0.61 -2.02
CA LYS A 118 12.90 0.18 -1.11
C LYS A 118 12.45 -1.00 -0.25
N LYS A 119 11.19 -1.01 0.19
CA LYS A 119 10.57 -2.10 0.93
C LYS A 119 9.08 -2.16 0.61
N ILE A 120 8.55 -3.38 0.51
CA ILE A 120 7.12 -3.65 0.35
C ILE A 120 6.65 -4.35 1.63
N TYR A 121 5.86 -3.64 2.43
CA TYR A 121 5.15 -4.20 3.58
C TYR A 121 3.73 -4.51 3.15
N ALA A 122 3.42 -5.78 3.01
CA ALA A 122 2.11 -6.24 2.56
C ALA A 122 1.82 -7.63 3.10
N SER A 123 0.56 -8.07 3.01
CA SER A 123 0.19 -9.43 3.36
C SER A 123 0.86 -10.42 2.42
N SER A 124 1.30 -11.56 2.93
CA SER A 124 2.03 -12.55 2.13
C SER A 124 1.82 -13.97 2.65
N PHE A 125 2.12 -14.95 1.81
CA PHE A 125 2.03 -16.36 2.13
C PHE A 125 3.38 -16.99 2.47
N PHE A 126 3.34 -18.03 3.28
CA PHE A 126 4.39 -18.99 3.45
C PHE A 126 4.19 -20.15 2.47
N TYR A 127 5.27 -20.62 1.86
CA TYR A 127 5.27 -21.66 0.84
C TYR A 127 5.95 -22.92 1.35
N ASN A 128 5.37 -24.09 1.02
CA ASN A 128 5.99 -25.38 1.32
C ASN A 128 7.15 -25.68 0.36
N GLU A 129 7.79 -26.84 0.54
CA GLU A 129 8.92 -27.27 -0.29
C GLU A 129 8.58 -27.41 -1.78
N LYS A 130 7.30 -27.58 -2.11
CA LYS A 130 6.79 -27.65 -3.50
C LYS A 130 6.44 -26.26 -4.06
N GLY A 131 6.66 -25.20 -3.30
CA GLY A 131 6.32 -23.83 -3.70
C GLY A 131 4.84 -23.48 -3.63
N VAL A 132 4.03 -24.30 -2.95
CA VAL A 132 2.59 -24.05 -2.76
C VAL A 132 2.37 -23.24 -1.50
N ALA A 133 1.56 -22.19 -1.59
CA ALA A 133 1.16 -21.37 -0.45
C ALA A 133 0.28 -22.18 0.51
N ILE A 134 0.70 -22.30 1.76
CA ILE A 134 0.01 -23.11 2.77
C ILE A 134 -0.38 -22.36 4.04
N TRP A 135 0.21 -21.20 4.30
CA TRP A 135 -0.02 -20.43 5.53
C TRP A 135 0.23 -18.95 5.30
N PRO A 136 -0.45 -18.04 6.00
CA PRO A 136 -0.07 -16.63 5.96
C PRO A 136 1.29 -16.42 6.63
N ALA A 137 2.22 -15.78 5.92
CA ALA A 137 3.52 -15.38 6.49
C ALA A 137 3.43 -14.03 7.18
N GLN A 138 2.64 -13.12 6.61
CA GLN A 138 2.37 -11.80 7.15
C GLN A 138 0.95 -11.38 6.79
N VAL A 139 0.26 -10.76 7.74
CA VAL A 139 -1.02 -10.10 7.52
C VAL A 139 -0.91 -8.64 7.92
N VAL A 140 -1.33 -7.76 7.05
CA VAL A 140 -1.32 -6.31 7.27
C VAL A 140 -2.77 -5.83 7.30
N ASN A 141 -3.20 -5.33 8.44
CA ASN A 141 -4.51 -4.71 8.62
C ASN A 141 -4.39 -3.25 9.07
N TYR A 142 -5.50 -2.54 9.15
CA TYR A 142 -5.49 -1.12 9.52
C TYR A 142 -4.92 -0.83 10.91
N THR A 143 -4.91 -1.82 11.82
CA THR A 143 -4.40 -1.65 13.18
C THR A 143 -2.89 -1.82 13.27
N ASN A 144 -2.26 -2.59 12.38
CA ASN A 144 -0.82 -2.84 12.40
C ASN A 144 -0.03 -2.13 11.29
N LYS A 145 -0.68 -1.39 10.40
CA LYS A 145 0.00 -0.58 9.36
C LYS A 145 1.01 0.41 9.96
N THR A 146 0.70 1.02 11.07
CA THR A 146 1.52 2.06 11.70
C THR A 146 2.89 1.57 12.15
N GLN A 147 3.04 0.30 12.50
CA GLN A 147 4.34 -0.26 12.89
C GLN A 147 5.40 -0.07 11.79
N PHE A 148 5.01 -0.12 10.54
CA PHE A 148 5.94 0.00 9.42
C PHE A 148 6.45 1.44 9.25
N LEU A 149 5.66 2.42 9.62
CA LEU A 149 6.10 3.83 9.66
C LEU A 149 7.21 4.02 10.70
N PHE A 150 7.09 3.41 11.87
CA PHE A 150 8.16 3.43 12.88
C PHE A 150 9.42 2.70 12.42
N ARG A 151 9.27 1.60 11.68
CA ARG A 151 10.41 0.90 11.08
C ARG A 151 11.13 1.77 10.06
N ILE A 152 10.39 2.46 9.21
CA ILE A 152 10.95 3.39 8.21
C ILE A 152 11.63 4.57 8.92
N GLU A 153 10.99 5.16 9.93
CA GLU A 153 11.54 6.27 10.71
C GLU A 153 12.91 5.94 11.29
N LYS A 154 13.02 4.77 11.90
CA LYS A 154 14.25 4.31 12.58
C LYS A 154 15.27 3.64 11.65
N GLY A 155 14.87 3.31 10.43
CA GLY A 155 15.72 2.55 9.51
C GLY A 155 15.84 1.06 9.86
N VAL A 156 14.93 0.54 10.69
CA VAL A 156 14.90 -0.87 11.14
C VAL A 156 13.88 -1.63 10.29
N LEU A 157 14.24 -1.93 9.06
CA LEU A 157 13.31 -2.37 8.03
C LEU A 157 12.92 -3.86 8.10
N ASP A 158 13.73 -4.72 8.75
CA ASP A 158 13.37 -6.14 8.93
C ASP A 158 12.21 -6.26 9.92
N ILE A 159 11.16 -7.00 9.53
CA ILE A 159 9.97 -7.19 10.37
C ILE A 159 10.23 -7.94 11.67
N ASN A 160 11.31 -8.69 11.75
CA ASN A 160 11.72 -9.44 12.94
C ASN A 160 12.78 -8.72 13.78
N ASP A 161 13.29 -7.58 13.33
CA ASP A 161 14.28 -6.82 14.07
C ASP A 161 13.62 -6.12 15.27
N PRO A 162 13.98 -6.49 16.52
CA PRO A 162 13.43 -5.89 17.73
C PRO A 162 13.89 -4.45 17.96
N GLY A 163 14.92 -3.98 17.26
CA GLY A 163 15.45 -2.62 17.37
C GLY A 163 14.42 -1.53 17.07
N VAL A 164 13.29 -1.87 16.46
CA VAL A 164 12.15 -0.94 16.29
C VAL A 164 11.62 -0.43 17.63
N ASN A 165 11.80 -1.19 18.71
CA ASN A 165 11.38 -0.83 20.07
C ASN A 165 12.41 -0.01 20.84
N ASP A 166 13.62 0.14 20.32
CA ASP A 166 14.66 0.90 20.98
C ASP A 166 14.33 2.41 20.95
N SER A 167 14.80 3.11 21.96
CA SER A 167 14.68 4.58 22.01
C SER A 167 15.76 5.20 21.13
N PHE A 168 15.32 6.04 20.19
CA PHE A 168 16.22 6.85 19.37
C PHE A 168 16.06 8.33 19.74
N ALA A 169 17.18 9.04 19.76
CA ALA A 169 17.12 10.50 19.84
C ALA A 169 16.54 11.08 18.53
N PRO A 170 15.93 12.28 18.55
CA PRO A 170 15.32 12.86 17.36
C PRO A 170 16.26 13.02 16.17
N ASP A 171 17.55 13.24 16.40
CA ASP A 171 18.60 13.37 15.38
C ASP A 171 19.15 12.02 14.88
N GLU A 172 18.82 10.93 15.58
CA GLU A 172 19.17 9.56 15.14
C GLU A 172 18.11 8.96 14.22
N MET A 173 16.94 9.59 14.08
CA MET A 173 15.88 9.11 13.18
C MET A 173 16.35 9.21 11.74
N ARG A 174 16.37 8.06 11.04
CA ARG A 174 16.81 8.00 9.65
C ARG A 174 15.87 8.76 8.71
N VAL A 175 14.57 8.57 8.87
CA VAL A 175 13.53 9.28 8.12
C VAL A 175 12.50 9.80 9.12
N PRO A 176 12.69 10.97 9.71
CA PRO A 176 11.73 11.51 10.68
C PRO A 176 10.36 11.71 10.03
N PHE A 177 9.29 11.56 10.83
CA PHE A 177 7.91 11.70 10.32
C PHE A 177 7.65 12.99 9.56
N ARG A 178 8.31 14.09 9.97
CA ARG A 178 8.16 15.38 9.26
C ARG A 178 8.59 15.33 7.79
N ASN A 179 9.40 14.34 7.42
CA ASN A 179 9.87 14.11 6.06
C ASN A 179 9.10 12.99 5.34
N MET A 180 8.01 12.50 5.94
CA MET A 180 7.19 11.47 5.33
C MET A 180 5.98 12.08 4.61
N VAL A 181 5.66 11.48 3.47
CA VAL A 181 4.40 11.71 2.74
C VAL A 181 3.67 10.39 2.66
N TYR A 182 2.50 10.32 3.28
CA TYR A 182 1.63 9.14 3.22
C TYR A 182 0.50 9.39 2.22
N ILE A 183 0.40 8.54 1.22
CA ILE A 183 -0.65 8.61 0.19
C ILE A 183 -1.57 7.40 0.36
N GLY A 184 -2.87 7.63 0.49
CA GLY A 184 -3.86 6.58 0.65
C GLY A 184 -5.25 7.02 0.19
N ASP A 185 -6.21 6.08 0.18
CA ASP A 185 -7.54 6.31 -0.39
C ASP A 185 -8.70 6.09 0.59
N SER A 186 -8.46 5.47 1.73
CA SER A 186 -9.56 4.95 2.54
C SER A 186 -9.37 5.02 4.05
N ASP A 187 -10.42 4.65 4.77
CA ASP A 187 -10.46 4.61 6.23
C ASP A 187 -9.35 3.72 6.84
N THR A 188 -8.89 2.70 6.12
CA THR A 188 -7.80 1.82 6.58
C THR A 188 -6.44 2.53 6.66
N ASP A 189 -6.29 3.65 5.97
CA ASP A 189 -5.09 4.48 5.96
C ASP A 189 -5.10 5.56 7.05
N VAL A 190 -6.26 5.84 7.64
CA VAL A 190 -6.45 6.92 8.62
C VAL A 190 -5.48 6.87 9.80
N PRO A 191 -5.20 5.72 10.45
CA PRO A 191 -4.23 5.68 11.54
C PRO A 191 -2.82 6.12 11.11
N CYS A 192 -2.37 5.69 9.93
CA CYS A 192 -1.08 6.11 9.37
C CYS A 192 -1.06 7.60 9.01
N MET A 193 -2.11 8.08 8.37
CA MET A 193 -2.25 9.50 8.00
C MET A 193 -2.23 10.39 9.23
N LYS A 194 -2.97 10.01 10.27
CA LYS A 194 -2.98 10.75 11.54
C LYS A 194 -1.59 10.78 12.18
N LEU A 195 -0.92 9.63 12.25
CA LEU A 195 0.40 9.54 12.85
C LEU A 195 1.41 10.45 12.13
N VAL A 196 1.42 10.42 10.81
CA VAL A 196 2.29 11.28 10.00
C VAL A 196 1.96 12.76 10.22
N ASN A 197 0.67 13.12 10.21
CA ASN A 197 0.22 14.50 10.37
C ASN A 197 0.61 15.10 11.72
N VAL A 198 0.34 14.40 12.83
CA VAL A 198 0.61 14.92 14.18
C VAL A 198 2.11 15.09 14.45
N ASN A 199 2.95 14.41 13.68
CA ASN A 199 4.41 14.49 13.76
C ASN A 199 5.03 15.37 12.66
N GLY A 200 4.24 16.23 12.03
CA GLY A 200 4.74 17.25 11.10
C GLY A 200 4.94 16.79 9.65
N GLY A 201 4.60 15.55 9.33
CA GLY A 201 4.62 15.03 7.96
C GLY A 201 3.37 15.38 7.15
N TYR A 202 3.20 14.74 6.02
CA TYR A 202 2.15 15.04 5.05
C TYR A 202 1.29 13.81 4.78
N SER A 203 -0.02 14.00 4.72
CA SER A 203 -0.97 12.97 4.30
C SER A 203 -1.79 13.46 3.12
N ILE A 204 -1.92 12.63 2.10
CA ILE A 204 -2.64 12.96 0.87
C ILE A 204 -3.66 11.86 0.63
N GLY A 205 -4.95 12.23 0.65
CA GLY A 205 -6.02 11.35 0.19
C GLY A 205 -6.12 11.40 -1.33
N VAL A 206 -6.22 10.24 -1.98
CA VAL A 206 -6.43 10.17 -3.42
C VAL A 206 -7.78 9.54 -3.74
N TYR A 207 -8.37 9.97 -4.85
CA TYR A 207 -9.63 9.44 -5.36
C TYR A 207 -9.52 9.16 -6.85
N ASN A 208 -10.33 8.21 -7.33
CA ASN A 208 -10.36 7.88 -8.75
C ASN A 208 -11.01 9.04 -9.54
N ALA A 209 -10.24 9.64 -10.44
CA ALA A 209 -10.67 10.77 -11.26
C ALA A 209 -11.84 10.40 -12.21
N ASP A 210 -11.90 9.15 -12.67
CA ASP A 210 -12.93 8.70 -13.61
C ASP A 210 -14.31 8.59 -12.94
N THR A 211 -14.34 8.11 -11.69
CA THR A 211 -15.60 8.03 -10.92
C THR A 211 -15.99 9.38 -10.33
N LYS A 212 -15.03 10.27 -10.12
CA LYS A 212 -15.19 11.57 -9.45
C LYS A 212 -15.82 11.47 -8.05
N ASP A 213 -15.80 10.29 -7.44
CA ASP A 213 -16.33 10.07 -6.10
C ASP A 213 -15.33 10.56 -5.05
N LYS A 214 -15.65 11.69 -4.45
CA LYS A 214 -14.86 12.35 -3.42
C LYS A 214 -15.37 12.10 -2.00
N THR A 215 -16.36 11.24 -1.84
CA THR A 215 -17.04 11.02 -0.54
C THR A 215 -16.05 10.68 0.57
N LYS A 216 -15.12 9.76 0.33
CA LYS A 216 -14.12 9.34 1.32
C LYS A 216 -13.12 10.44 1.64
N VAL A 217 -12.56 11.11 0.63
CA VAL A 217 -11.57 12.19 0.87
C VAL A 217 -12.21 13.39 1.55
N TYR A 218 -13.45 13.73 1.23
CA TYR A 218 -14.19 14.79 1.92
C TYR A 218 -14.48 14.44 3.38
N LYS A 219 -14.84 13.18 3.68
CA LYS A 219 -14.98 12.70 5.05
C LYS A 219 -13.67 12.86 5.81
N MET A 220 -12.56 12.39 5.25
CA MET A 220 -11.24 12.49 5.87
C MET A 220 -10.80 13.94 6.09
N MET A 221 -11.13 14.85 5.17
CA MET A 221 -10.89 16.30 5.35
C MET A 221 -11.69 16.87 6.51
N ARG A 222 -13.01 16.63 6.55
CA ARG A 222 -13.88 17.11 7.63
C ARG A 222 -13.44 16.60 9.00
N GLU A 223 -12.95 15.36 9.06
CA GLU A 223 -12.47 14.74 10.30
C GLU A 223 -11.01 15.08 10.62
N ASN A 224 -10.39 15.96 9.85
CA ASN A 224 -8.98 16.38 10.00
C ASN A 224 -8.00 15.18 9.99
N ARG A 225 -8.23 14.22 9.08
CA ARG A 225 -7.40 13.02 8.93
C ARG A 225 -6.33 13.20 7.86
N ILE A 226 -6.57 14.05 6.86
CA ILE A 226 -5.64 14.34 5.77
C ILE A 226 -5.40 15.84 5.66
N LYS A 227 -4.19 16.20 5.20
CA LYS A 227 -3.83 17.57 4.88
C LYS A 227 -4.27 18.02 3.49
N TYR A 228 -4.16 17.09 2.53
CA TYR A 228 -4.42 17.35 1.13
C TYR A 228 -5.19 16.20 0.51
N TYR A 229 -5.85 16.46 -0.61
CA TYR A 229 -6.40 15.43 -1.48
C TYR A 229 -6.18 15.80 -2.95
N ALA A 230 -6.08 14.79 -3.81
CA ALA A 230 -5.89 14.97 -5.25
C ALA A 230 -6.48 13.78 -6.02
N PRO A 231 -6.79 13.95 -7.31
CA PRO A 231 -7.09 12.81 -8.17
C PRO A 231 -5.90 11.83 -8.19
N ALA A 232 -6.19 10.53 -8.29
CA ALA A 232 -5.18 9.49 -8.47
C ALA A 232 -4.67 9.50 -9.93
N ASP A 233 -4.10 10.62 -10.33
CA ASP A 233 -3.41 10.83 -11.60
C ASP A 233 -1.97 11.24 -11.31
N TYR A 234 -1.07 10.29 -11.53
CA TYR A 234 0.37 10.40 -11.24
C TYR A 234 1.17 10.96 -12.41
N SER A 235 0.48 11.43 -13.47
CA SER A 235 1.14 11.99 -14.65
C SER A 235 1.83 13.30 -14.31
N GLU A 236 2.90 13.59 -15.05
CA GLU A 236 3.67 14.82 -14.88
C GLU A 236 2.80 16.06 -15.08
N GLY A 237 2.97 17.04 -14.19
CA GLY A 237 2.24 18.30 -14.22
C GLY A 237 0.79 18.23 -13.70
N LYS A 238 0.32 17.08 -13.23
CA LYS A 238 -0.99 16.95 -12.58
C LYS A 238 -0.92 17.36 -11.09
N GLU A 239 -2.08 17.51 -10.47
CA GLU A 239 -2.18 18.03 -9.09
C GLU A 239 -1.27 17.31 -8.10
N LEU A 240 -1.25 15.96 -8.15
CA LEU A 240 -0.44 15.17 -7.23
C LEU A 240 1.06 15.37 -7.49
N ASP A 241 1.49 15.45 -8.73
CA ASP A 241 2.86 15.72 -9.12
C ASP A 241 3.34 17.09 -8.63
N ILE A 242 2.53 18.11 -8.87
CA ILE A 242 2.81 19.49 -8.41
C ILE A 242 2.89 19.54 -6.88
N LEU A 243 1.96 18.89 -6.19
CA LEU A 243 1.92 18.87 -4.73
C LEU A 243 3.15 18.18 -4.13
N LEU A 244 3.56 17.03 -4.68
CA LEU A 244 4.75 16.32 -4.21
C LEU A 244 6.03 17.12 -4.43
N LYS A 245 6.17 17.75 -5.58
CA LYS A 245 7.31 18.63 -5.88
C LYS A 245 7.38 19.80 -4.89
N ALA A 246 6.27 20.45 -4.60
CA ALA A 246 6.22 21.52 -3.59
C ALA A 246 6.61 21.03 -2.18
N ILE A 247 6.22 19.82 -1.80
CA ILE A 247 6.63 19.22 -0.52
C ILE A 247 8.14 18.94 -0.51
N ILE A 248 8.70 18.44 -1.61
CA ILE A 248 10.15 18.21 -1.74
C ILE A 248 10.91 19.53 -1.62
N ASP A 249 10.48 20.58 -2.31
CA ASP A 249 11.10 21.92 -2.23
C ASP A 249 11.13 22.43 -0.79
N ARG A 250 10.01 22.32 -0.08
CA ARG A 250 9.95 22.70 1.32
C ARG A 250 10.85 21.84 2.22
N THR A 251 11.00 20.56 1.91
CA THR A 251 11.89 19.67 2.66
C THR A 251 13.35 20.06 2.44
N ALA A 252 13.70 20.48 1.23
CA ALA A 252 15.03 20.95 0.88
C ALA A 252 15.45 22.24 1.60
N GLU A 253 14.47 23.08 1.97
CA GLU A 253 14.69 24.35 2.70
C GLU A 253 14.90 24.15 4.22
N ASN A 254 14.57 22.98 4.77
CA ASN A 254 14.68 22.67 6.20
C ASN A 254 15.98 21.91 6.54
#